data_3ab1d68d7c8b06ed32f3000cc5a29fa5
#
_entry.id   3ab1d68d7c8b06ed32f3000cc5a29fa5
#
_cell.length_a   1.000
_cell.length_b   1.000
_cell.length_c   1.000
_cell.angle_alpha   90.00
_cell.angle_beta   90.00
_cell.angle_gamma   90.00
#
_symmetry.space_group_name_H-M   'P 1'
#
loop_
_entity.id
_entity.type
_entity.pdbx_description
1 polymer ?
#
loop_
_entity_poly.entity_id
_entity_poly.type
_entity_poly.pdbx_seq_one_letter_code
_entity_poly.pdbx_strand_id
1 'polypeptide(L)'
;DRLVKVPSHKAFSVTLEFSIGSDELLLGMGQYEDGIYDLRNHTEYLYESNMRIAIPFLVTTGHYGILIDSEAGIIFSSEGNRIKFDIDCAKELKYYIFTGDNISDIIRCYHKITGMPSMLPRWAFGYIQSKERYKTGAELEDIVSTFRSKDIPIDCIVQDWFSWEDGLWGEKKFDKKRYPDLPSTVKKIHDKNVHFMVSIWPNMSMDSENYAEFAKEG
;
A
#
# COMPACT_ATOMS: atom_id res chain seq x y z
N ASP A 1 19.57 3.39 17.85
CA ASP A 1 19.16 4.28 16.77
C ASP A 1 20.33 5.11 16.32
N ARG A 2 20.91 4.78 15.19
CA ARG A 2 21.99 5.57 14.59
C ARG A 2 21.42 6.37 13.44
N LEU A 3 21.21 7.67 13.69
CA LEU A 3 21.11 8.64 12.60
C LEU A 3 22.47 8.67 11.87
N VAL A 4 22.50 8.08 10.69
CA VAL A 4 23.65 8.23 9.80
C VAL A 4 23.59 9.66 9.26
N LYS A 5 24.45 10.55 9.74
CA LYS A 5 24.66 11.85 9.10
C LYS A 5 25.17 11.60 7.68
N VAL A 6 24.35 11.89 6.69
CA VAL A 6 24.80 11.97 5.30
C VAL A 6 25.57 13.31 5.16
N PRO A 7 26.89 13.30 4.93
CA PRO A 7 27.73 14.49 5.13
C PRO A 7 27.53 15.63 4.14
N SER A 8 26.71 15.50 3.11
CA SER A 8 26.67 16.43 1.98
C SER A 8 25.34 17.15 1.73
N HIS A 9 24.29 16.90 2.53
CA HIS A 9 22.99 17.51 2.29
C HIS A 9 22.44 18.15 3.57
N LYS A 10 22.05 19.42 3.47
CA LYS A 10 21.28 20.07 4.52
C LYS A 10 19.88 19.53 4.49
N ALA A 11 19.44 18.87 5.56
CA ALA A 11 18.09 18.45 5.79
C ALA A 11 17.61 18.98 7.13
N PHE A 12 16.32 19.19 7.28
CA PHE A 12 15.67 19.77 8.44
C PHE A 12 14.57 18.84 8.93
N SER A 13 14.37 18.74 10.24
CA SER A 13 13.06 18.33 10.75
C SER A 13 12.14 19.54 10.68
N VAL A 14 10.89 19.30 10.30
CA VAL A 14 9.91 20.36 10.11
C VAL A 14 8.65 20.03 10.88
N THR A 15 8.15 20.99 11.62
CA THR A 15 6.85 20.91 12.27
C THR A 15 5.90 21.92 11.61
N LEU A 16 4.75 21.43 11.15
CA LEU A 16 3.60 22.25 10.72
C LEU A 16 2.49 22.14 11.76
N GLU A 17 1.97 23.26 12.18
CA GLU A 17 0.86 23.33 13.12
C GLU A 17 -0.26 24.19 12.54
N PHE A 18 -1.51 23.72 12.66
CA PHE A 18 -2.70 24.45 12.25
C PHE A 18 -3.74 24.47 13.38
N SER A 19 -4.48 25.56 13.45
CA SER A 19 -5.66 25.65 14.31
C SER A 19 -6.89 25.14 13.55
N ILE A 20 -7.75 24.39 14.22
CA ILE A 20 -8.97 23.81 13.68
C ILE A 20 -10.20 24.25 14.49
N GLY A 21 -11.37 24.16 13.90
CA GLY A 21 -12.63 24.42 14.61
C GLY A 21 -12.92 23.37 15.68
N SER A 22 -13.68 23.73 16.71
CA SER A 22 -14.02 22.84 17.82
C SER A 22 -14.84 21.63 17.41
N ASP A 23 -15.63 21.75 16.35
CA ASP A 23 -16.65 20.77 15.95
C ASP A 23 -16.29 20.06 14.63
N GLU A 24 -15.06 20.26 14.13
CA GLU A 24 -14.59 19.61 12.91
C GLU A 24 -14.21 18.16 13.20
N LEU A 25 -14.66 17.25 12.35
CA LEU A 25 -14.11 15.89 12.26
C LEU A 25 -12.85 15.92 11.40
N LEU A 26 -11.87 15.13 11.80
CA LEU A 26 -10.59 14.97 11.13
C LEU A 26 -10.53 13.57 10.51
N LEU A 27 -10.50 13.48 9.18
CA LEU A 27 -10.61 12.24 8.43
C LEU A 27 -9.40 12.07 7.51
N GLY A 28 -9.06 10.82 7.17
CA GLY A 28 -8.00 10.54 6.19
C GLY A 28 -6.75 9.92 6.80
N MET A 29 -5.58 10.37 6.41
CA MET A 29 -4.25 9.87 6.78
C MET A 29 -3.94 8.44 6.28
N GLY A 30 -4.84 7.80 5.55
CA GLY A 30 -4.64 6.46 5.02
C GLY A 30 -5.62 5.43 5.58
N GLN A 31 -5.17 4.19 5.71
CA GLN A 31 -5.96 3.08 6.21
C GLN A 31 -5.19 2.31 7.29
N TYR A 32 -5.82 2.13 8.44
CA TYR A 32 -5.24 1.49 9.63
C TYR A 32 -6.22 0.47 10.22
N GLU A 33 -5.73 -0.42 11.08
CA GLU A 33 -6.54 -1.49 11.69
C GLU A 33 -7.24 -1.11 12.99
N ASP A 34 -6.87 -0.01 13.60
CA ASP A 34 -7.38 0.47 14.89
C ASP A 34 -8.83 0.96 14.86
N GLY A 35 -9.42 1.06 13.66
CA GLY A 35 -10.84 1.36 13.48
C GLY A 35 -11.23 2.79 13.89
N ILE A 36 -10.26 3.70 13.98
CA ILE A 36 -10.49 5.10 14.32
C ILE A 36 -10.94 5.82 13.06
N TYR A 37 -12.10 6.49 13.15
CA TYR A 37 -12.66 7.25 12.05
C TYR A 37 -12.37 8.75 12.19
N ASP A 38 -12.57 9.32 13.38
CA ASP A 38 -12.25 10.71 13.70
C ASP A 38 -10.88 10.77 14.41
N LEU A 39 -9.95 11.47 13.78
CA LEU A 39 -8.58 11.61 14.28
C LEU A 39 -8.39 12.72 15.31
N ARG A 40 -9.48 13.24 15.91
CA ARG A 40 -9.37 14.17 17.02
C ARG A 40 -8.75 13.52 18.24
N ASN A 41 -7.83 14.24 18.88
CA ASN A 41 -7.07 13.78 20.05
C ASN A 41 -6.37 12.43 19.80
N HIS A 42 -5.97 12.23 18.55
CA HIS A 42 -5.30 11.03 18.10
C HIS A 42 -3.91 11.37 17.54
N THR A 43 -2.99 10.40 17.62
CA THR A 43 -1.68 10.47 17.01
C THR A 43 -1.50 9.30 16.06
N GLU A 44 -1.12 9.59 14.81
CA GLU A 44 -0.87 8.58 13.80
C GLU A 44 0.55 8.71 13.25
N TYR A 45 1.26 7.59 13.21
CA TYR A 45 2.58 7.50 12.60
C TYR A 45 2.44 7.01 11.17
N LEU A 46 2.68 7.91 10.22
CA LEU A 46 2.50 7.65 8.79
C LEU A 46 3.70 6.92 8.21
N TYR A 47 3.63 5.61 8.21
CA TYR A 47 4.59 4.74 7.54
C TYR A 47 3.89 3.51 6.96
N GLU A 48 4.41 3.02 5.86
CA GLU A 48 3.91 1.81 5.21
C GLU A 48 4.37 0.57 5.98
N SER A 49 3.44 -0.31 6.28
CA SER A 49 3.72 -1.62 6.86
C SER A 49 2.62 -2.60 6.51
N ASN A 50 2.75 -3.84 6.96
CA ASN A 50 1.69 -4.82 6.77
C ASN A 50 0.37 -4.30 7.35
N MET A 51 -0.70 -4.35 6.57
CA MET A 51 -2.06 -3.90 6.90
C MET A 51 -2.20 -2.38 7.19
N ARG A 52 -1.21 -1.60 6.80
CA ARG A 52 -1.23 -0.13 6.90
C ARG A 52 -0.94 0.51 5.56
N ILE A 53 -1.70 1.54 5.23
CA ILE A 53 -1.48 2.40 4.07
C ILE A 53 -1.40 3.82 4.57
N ALA A 54 -0.24 4.47 4.44
CA ALA A 54 -0.04 5.85 4.86
C ALA A 54 -0.31 6.80 3.67
N ILE A 55 -1.24 7.70 3.83
CA ILE A 55 -1.52 8.76 2.85
C ILE A 55 -1.56 10.07 3.63
N PRO A 56 -0.57 10.95 3.49
CA PRO A 56 -0.46 12.18 4.28
C PRO A 56 -1.47 13.25 3.81
N PHE A 57 -2.73 12.87 3.70
CA PHE A 57 -3.84 13.70 3.27
C PHE A 57 -4.96 13.70 4.32
N LEU A 58 -5.10 14.83 4.99
CA LEU A 58 -6.18 15.12 5.93
C LEU A 58 -7.34 15.76 5.20
N VAL A 59 -8.56 15.36 5.54
CA VAL A 59 -9.80 16.01 5.11
C VAL A 59 -10.61 16.37 6.35
N THR A 60 -11.22 17.54 6.38
CA THR A 60 -12.01 17.98 7.51
C THR A 60 -13.46 18.31 7.14
N THR A 61 -14.36 18.21 8.09
CA THR A 61 -15.74 18.73 7.92
C THR A 61 -15.81 20.25 7.94
N GLY A 62 -14.70 20.94 8.23
CA GLY A 62 -14.52 22.38 8.04
C GLY A 62 -14.33 22.80 6.58
N HIS A 63 -14.53 21.86 5.62
CA HIS A 63 -14.52 22.07 4.20
C HIS A 63 -13.14 22.42 3.63
N TYR A 64 -12.10 21.86 4.21
CA TYR A 64 -10.74 21.91 3.66
C TYR A 64 -10.00 20.57 3.83
N GLY A 65 -8.96 20.39 3.04
CA GLY A 65 -8.02 19.27 3.15
C GLY A 65 -6.58 19.77 3.10
N ILE A 66 -5.68 19.01 3.70
CA ILE A 66 -4.24 19.30 3.75
C ILE A 66 -3.49 18.05 3.27
N LEU A 67 -2.70 18.21 2.22
CA LEU A 67 -1.76 17.18 1.74
C LEU A 67 -0.35 17.62 2.08
N ILE A 68 0.40 16.77 2.77
CA ILE A 68 1.84 16.95 2.97
C ILE A 68 2.58 16.19 1.87
N ASP A 69 3.25 16.91 0.98
CA ASP A 69 4.02 16.32 -0.13
C ASP A 69 5.46 16.06 0.33
N SER A 70 5.64 14.94 1.03
CA SER A 70 6.92 14.51 1.58
C SER A 70 7.01 12.98 1.58
N GLU A 71 8.20 12.46 1.26
CA GLU A 71 8.55 11.03 1.34
C GLU A 71 9.17 10.64 2.69
N ALA A 72 9.38 11.62 3.58
CA ALA A 72 9.92 11.38 4.92
C ALA A 72 8.86 10.78 5.85
N GLY A 73 9.28 10.17 6.95
CA GLY A 73 8.40 9.79 8.04
C GLY A 73 7.66 11.00 8.60
N ILE A 74 6.36 10.87 8.79
CA ILE A 74 5.50 11.94 9.31
C ILE A 74 4.76 11.42 10.54
N ILE A 75 4.74 12.21 11.59
CA ILE A 75 3.84 11.99 12.73
C ILE A 75 2.74 13.04 12.64
N PHE A 76 1.51 12.60 12.44
CA PHE A 76 0.33 13.41 12.61
C PHE A 76 -0.12 13.34 14.07
N SER A 77 -0.47 14.47 14.66
CA SER A 77 -1.13 14.51 15.97
C SER A 77 -2.20 15.59 16.03
N SER A 78 -3.24 15.32 16.80
CA SER A 78 -4.31 16.25 17.09
C SER A 78 -4.54 16.33 18.59
N GLU A 79 -4.59 17.54 19.13
CA GLU A 79 -4.87 17.80 20.53
C GLU A 79 -5.73 19.07 20.66
N GLY A 80 -6.90 18.93 21.27
CA GLY A 80 -7.87 20.02 21.37
C GLY A 80 -8.23 20.60 19.99
N ASN A 81 -7.97 21.88 19.79
CA ASN A 81 -8.23 22.60 18.55
C ASN A 81 -6.97 22.83 17.71
N ARG A 82 -6.01 21.91 17.78
CA ARG A 82 -4.75 21.96 17.01
C ARG A 82 -4.48 20.65 16.35
N ILE A 83 -3.90 20.73 15.17
CA ILE A 83 -3.28 19.60 14.46
C ILE A 83 -1.83 19.92 14.17
N LYS A 84 -1.01 18.89 14.19
CA LYS A 84 0.42 19.00 13.97
C LYS A 84 0.91 17.87 13.06
N PHE A 85 1.83 18.22 12.16
CA PHE A 85 2.60 17.29 11.34
C PHE A 85 4.08 17.49 11.66
N ASP A 86 4.70 16.49 12.26
CA ASP A 86 6.15 16.44 12.48
C ASP A 86 6.77 15.60 11.36
N ILE A 87 7.63 16.23 10.55
CA ILE A 87 8.30 15.61 9.40
C ILE A 87 9.75 15.40 9.79
N ASP A 88 10.22 14.15 9.76
CA ASP A 88 11.54 13.78 10.29
C ASP A 88 12.71 14.41 9.56
N CYS A 89 12.64 14.47 8.22
CA CYS A 89 13.77 14.89 7.40
C CYS A 89 13.29 15.42 6.04
N ALA A 90 13.47 16.70 5.78
CA ALA A 90 13.12 17.29 4.50
C ALA A 90 14.17 18.31 4.05
N LYS A 91 14.41 18.41 2.75
CA LYS A 91 15.22 19.48 2.13
C LYS A 91 14.40 20.72 1.88
N GLU A 92 13.12 20.53 1.60
CA GLU A 92 12.13 21.57 1.37
C GLU A 92 10.81 21.12 1.94
N LEU A 93 9.93 22.05 2.25
CA LEU A 93 8.59 21.77 2.70
C LEU A 93 7.61 22.07 1.57
N LYS A 94 6.85 21.07 1.17
CA LYS A 94 5.72 21.20 0.24
C LYS A 94 4.45 20.71 0.90
N TYR A 95 3.41 21.48 0.81
CA TYR A 95 2.07 21.06 1.21
C TYR A 95 1.02 21.80 0.38
N TYR A 96 -0.15 21.21 0.27
CA TYR A 96 -1.28 21.74 -0.47
C TYR A 96 -2.48 21.88 0.45
N ILE A 97 -3.18 23.00 0.34
CA ILE A 97 -4.46 23.21 0.99
C ILE A 97 -5.53 23.18 -0.08
N PHE A 98 -6.52 22.32 0.10
CA PHE A 98 -7.68 22.21 -0.76
C PHE A 98 -8.89 22.78 -0.06
N THR A 99 -9.75 23.46 -0.76
CA THR A 99 -11.03 23.97 -0.25
C THR A 99 -12.17 23.54 -1.18
N GLY A 100 -13.35 23.41 -0.65
CA GLY A 100 -14.55 23.03 -1.40
C GLY A 100 -15.81 23.23 -0.60
N ASP A 101 -16.96 23.14 -1.24
CA ASP A 101 -18.27 23.27 -0.56
C ASP A 101 -18.62 21.99 0.24
N ASN A 102 -17.94 20.90 -0.05
CA ASN A 102 -18.14 19.60 0.60
C ASN A 102 -16.88 18.72 0.43
N ILE A 103 -16.84 17.59 1.14
CA ILE A 103 -15.71 16.64 1.09
C ILE A 103 -15.44 16.11 -0.32
N SER A 104 -16.49 15.89 -1.13
CA SER A 104 -16.32 15.40 -2.51
C SER A 104 -15.60 16.40 -3.40
N ASP A 105 -15.79 17.69 -3.19
CA ASP A 105 -15.07 18.73 -3.91
C ASP A 105 -13.59 18.75 -3.54
N ILE A 106 -13.28 18.60 -2.26
CA ILE A 106 -11.91 18.51 -1.74
C ILE A 106 -11.19 17.30 -2.35
N ILE A 107 -11.84 16.13 -2.36
CA ILE A 107 -11.28 14.91 -2.97
C ILE A 107 -11.09 15.10 -4.48
N ARG A 108 -12.00 15.76 -5.19
CA ARG A 108 -11.81 16.10 -6.61
C ARG A 108 -10.60 17.01 -6.83
N CYS A 109 -10.38 17.97 -5.94
CA CYS A 109 -9.21 18.86 -6.02
C CYS A 109 -7.92 18.08 -5.76
N TYR A 110 -7.91 17.17 -4.78
CA TYR A 110 -6.80 16.25 -4.53
C TYR A 110 -6.49 15.40 -5.77
N HIS A 111 -7.49 14.79 -6.40
CA HIS A 111 -7.31 13.99 -7.62
C HIS A 111 -6.77 14.80 -8.82
N LYS A 112 -7.00 16.12 -8.89
CA LYS A 112 -6.40 16.95 -9.95
C LYS A 112 -4.87 17.03 -9.85
N ILE A 113 -4.32 16.88 -8.65
CA ILE A 113 -2.87 16.91 -8.39
C ILE A 113 -2.29 15.50 -8.44
N THR A 114 -2.95 14.53 -7.81
CA THR A 114 -2.44 13.15 -7.65
C THR A 114 -2.85 12.21 -8.79
N GLY A 115 -3.78 12.63 -9.63
CA GLY A 115 -4.38 11.80 -10.67
C GLY A 115 -5.68 11.13 -10.21
N MET A 116 -6.53 10.80 -11.18
CA MET A 116 -7.76 10.06 -10.94
C MET A 116 -7.46 8.57 -10.77
N PRO A 117 -8.09 7.89 -9.79
CA PRO A 117 -8.00 6.44 -9.69
C PRO A 117 -8.60 5.78 -10.93
N SER A 118 -7.94 4.75 -11.45
CA SER A 118 -8.48 3.93 -12.53
C SER A 118 -9.67 3.09 -12.03
N MET A 119 -10.67 2.95 -12.88
CA MET A 119 -11.74 1.98 -12.60
C MET A 119 -11.18 0.56 -12.67
N LEU A 120 -11.28 -0.16 -11.57
CA LEU A 120 -10.86 -1.55 -11.51
C LEU A 120 -11.83 -2.46 -12.31
N PRO A 121 -11.35 -3.57 -12.87
CA PRO A 121 -12.21 -4.55 -13.51
C PRO A 121 -13.13 -5.22 -12.48
N ARG A 122 -14.29 -5.69 -12.96
CA ARG A 122 -15.34 -6.24 -12.06
C ARG A 122 -14.84 -7.36 -11.14
N TRP A 123 -13.96 -8.22 -11.62
CA TRP A 123 -13.42 -9.35 -10.83
C TRP A 123 -12.61 -8.89 -9.61
N ALA A 124 -12.00 -7.70 -9.65
CA ALA A 124 -11.25 -7.15 -8.52
C ALA A 124 -12.12 -6.80 -7.30
N PHE A 125 -13.44 -6.70 -7.50
CA PHE A 125 -14.43 -6.51 -6.43
C PHE A 125 -15.09 -7.83 -5.99
N GLY A 126 -14.65 -8.95 -6.54
CA GLY A 126 -15.13 -10.28 -6.18
C GLY A 126 -14.30 -10.94 -5.09
N TYR A 127 -14.45 -12.26 -4.98
CA TYR A 127 -13.72 -13.01 -3.95
C TYR A 127 -12.31 -13.36 -4.41
N ILE A 128 -11.32 -12.90 -3.66
CA ILE A 128 -9.89 -13.16 -3.87
C ILE A 128 -9.42 -14.13 -2.79
N GLN A 129 -9.11 -15.36 -3.19
CA GLN A 129 -8.63 -16.40 -2.30
C GLN A 129 -7.12 -16.31 -2.13
N SER A 130 -6.67 -16.15 -0.91
CA SER A 130 -5.25 -16.17 -0.54
C SER A 130 -5.04 -16.95 0.75
N LYS A 131 -3.83 -17.42 0.95
CA LYS A 131 -3.30 -17.88 2.24
C LYS A 131 -1.77 -17.79 2.23
N GLU A 132 -1.14 -17.79 3.37
CA GLU A 132 0.26 -18.10 3.53
C GLU A 132 0.42 -19.63 3.59
N ARG A 133 0.86 -20.28 2.59
CA ARG A 133 1.02 -20.06 1.16
C ARG A 133 0.61 -21.32 0.43
N TYR A 134 0.31 -21.26 -0.84
CA TYR A 134 0.20 -22.44 -1.70
C TYR A 134 1.61 -22.87 -2.13
N LYS A 135 1.93 -24.15 -1.91
CA LYS A 135 3.31 -24.64 -2.08
C LYS A 135 3.64 -25.09 -3.49
N THR A 136 2.61 -25.46 -4.28
CA THR A 136 2.79 -26.01 -5.64
C THR A 136 1.73 -25.51 -6.60
N GLY A 137 2.03 -25.57 -7.90
CA GLY A 137 1.03 -25.30 -8.94
C GLY A 137 -0.17 -26.25 -8.87
N ALA A 138 0.04 -27.51 -8.54
CA ALA A 138 -1.04 -28.48 -8.39
C ALA A 138 -2.01 -28.13 -7.24
N GLU A 139 -1.48 -27.61 -6.11
CA GLU A 139 -2.31 -27.14 -4.99
C GLU A 139 -3.21 -25.97 -5.41
N LEU A 140 -2.68 -25.01 -6.19
CA LEU A 140 -3.45 -23.89 -6.73
C LEU A 140 -4.62 -24.37 -7.62
N GLU A 141 -4.33 -25.32 -8.53
CA GLU A 141 -5.34 -25.93 -9.40
C GLU A 141 -6.44 -26.68 -8.61
N ASP A 142 -6.05 -27.41 -7.57
CA ASP A 142 -6.96 -28.16 -6.70
C ASP A 142 -7.89 -27.24 -5.91
N ILE A 143 -7.35 -26.17 -5.33
CA ILE A 143 -8.16 -25.17 -4.62
C ILE A 143 -9.22 -24.56 -5.53
N VAL A 144 -8.85 -24.08 -6.71
CA VAL A 144 -9.81 -23.51 -7.67
C VAL A 144 -10.86 -24.53 -8.08
N SER A 145 -10.43 -25.79 -8.30
CA SER A 145 -11.33 -26.88 -8.64
C SER A 145 -12.33 -27.18 -7.50
N THR A 146 -11.85 -27.13 -6.26
CA THR A 146 -12.67 -27.35 -5.07
C THR A 146 -13.72 -26.26 -4.92
N PHE A 147 -13.37 -24.98 -5.10
CA PHE A 147 -14.35 -23.89 -5.08
C PHE A 147 -15.44 -24.11 -6.14
N ARG A 148 -15.06 -24.43 -7.38
CA ARG A 148 -16.02 -24.67 -8.47
C ARG A 148 -16.89 -25.91 -8.24
N SER A 149 -16.32 -27.00 -7.72
CA SER A 149 -17.10 -28.24 -7.44
C SER A 149 -18.13 -28.06 -6.32
N LYS A 150 -17.94 -27.08 -5.45
CA LYS A 150 -18.85 -26.75 -4.35
C LYS A 150 -19.77 -25.57 -4.66
N ASP A 151 -19.78 -25.08 -5.90
CA ASP A 151 -20.53 -23.90 -6.33
C ASP A 151 -20.23 -22.64 -5.50
N ILE A 152 -18.99 -22.55 -4.95
CA ILE A 152 -18.55 -21.36 -4.21
C ILE A 152 -17.93 -20.38 -5.21
N PRO A 153 -18.40 -19.12 -5.27
CA PRO A 153 -17.81 -18.10 -6.13
C PRO A 153 -16.35 -17.83 -5.76
N ILE A 154 -15.51 -17.69 -6.78
CA ILE A 154 -14.12 -17.24 -6.67
C ILE A 154 -13.76 -16.49 -7.94
N ASP A 155 -13.12 -15.33 -7.82
CA ASP A 155 -12.73 -14.47 -8.94
C ASP A 155 -11.21 -14.45 -9.16
N CYS A 156 -10.45 -14.62 -8.08
CA CYS A 156 -8.99 -14.62 -8.15
C CYS A 156 -8.39 -15.57 -7.10
N ILE A 157 -7.28 -16.20 -7.45
CA ILE A 157 -6.42 -16.93 -6.50
C ILE A 157 -5.04 -16.28 -6.46
N VAL A 158 -4.48 -16.12 -5.27
CA VAL A 158 -3.18 -15.49 -5.05
C VAL A 158 -2.11 -16.53 -4.78
N GLN A 159 -1.04 -16.54 -5.59
CA GLN A 159 0.22 -17.13 -5.19
C GLN A 159 0.95 -16.13 -4.30
N ASP A 160 0.89 -16.36 -3.01
CA ASP A 160 1.58 -15.55 -2.03
C ASP A 160 3.09 -15.83 -2.04
N TRP A 161 3.83 -15.09 -1.25
CA TRP A 161 5.28 -15.12 -1.19
C TRP A 161 5.88 -16.54 -1.13
N PHE A 162 7.17 -16.62 -1.41
CA PHE A 162 7.95 -17.85 -1.50
C PHE A 162 7.56 -18.76 -2.66
N SER A 163 7.44 -18.17 -3.84
CA SER A 163 7.33 -18.93 -5.10
C SER A 163 8.70 -19.36 -5.67
N TRP A 164 9.80 -18.79 -5.17
CA TRP A 164 11.19 -18.97 -5.59
C TRP A 164 11.88 -20.19 -4.94
N GLU A 165 13.07 -20.56 -5.43
CA GLU A 165 13.88 -21.64 -4.85
C GLU A 165 14.39 -21.27 -3.45
N ASP A 166 14.60 -22.28 -2.61
CA ASP A 166 15.13 -22.09 -1.26
C ASP A 166 16.49 -21.39 -1.29
N GLY A 167 16.66 -20.37 -0.45
CA GLY A 167 17.86 -19.53 -0.36
C GLY A 167 17.84 -18.31 -1.29
N LEU A 168 16.97 -18.24 -2.29
CA LEU A 168 16.87 -17.12 -3.22
C LEU A 168 15.74 -16.16 -2.83
N TRP A 169 15.82 -15.56 -1.65
CA TRP A 169 14.78 -14.68 -1.13
C TRP A 169 14.40 -13.57 -2.11
N GLY A 170 13.12 -13.46 -2.40
CA GLY A 170 12.57 -12.43 -3.28
C GLY A 170 12.88 -12.59 -4.77
N GLU A 171 13.47 -13.72 -5.21
CA GLU A 171 13.72 -14.02 -6.62
C GLU A 171 12.43 -13.91 -7.45
N LYS A 172 12.53 -13.37 -8.68
CA LYS A 172 11.39 -13.13 -9.56
C LYS A 172 11.06 -14.32 -10.46
N LYS A 173 11.66 -15.47 -10.18
CA LYS A 173 11.41 -16.74 -10.88
C LYS A 173 10.75 -17.74 -9.95
N PHE A 174 9.85 -18.54 -10.51
CA PHE A 174 9.23 -19.64 -9.80
C PHE A 174 10.16 -20.85 -9.72
N ASP A 175 10.18 -21.52 -8.58
CA ASP A 175 10.85 -22.79 -8.39
C ASP A 175 10.27 -23.85 -9.34
N LYS A 176 11.09 -24.33 -10.28
CA LYS A 176 10.70 -25.30 -11.30
C LYS A 176 10.28 -26.66 -10.74
N LYS A 177 10.72 -27.04 -9.53
CA LYS A 177 10.29 -28.28 -8.88
C LYS A 177 8.87 -28.20 -8.37
N ARG A 178 8.50 -27.06 -7.80
CA ARG A 178 7.18 -26.81 -7.25
C ARG A 178 6.17 -26.33 -8.30
N TYR A 179 6.67 -25.69 -9.35
CA TYR A 179 5.87 -25.14 -10.44
C TYR A 179 6.48 -25.55 -11.80
N PRO A 180 6.48 -26.89 -12.14
CA PRO A 180 7.18 -27.40 -13.31
C PRO A 180 6.64 -26.86 -14.63
N ASP A 181 5.35 -26.56 -14.70
CA ASP A 181 4.69 -25.97 -15.87
C ASP A 181 3.69 -24.91 -15.39
N LEU A 182 4.21 -23.78 -14.91
CA LEU A 182 3.39 -22.66 -14.46
C LEU A 182 2.43 -22.12 -15.56
N PRO A 183 2.85 -21.99 -16.83
CA PRO A 183 1.92 -21.57 -17.89
C PRO A 183 0.69 -22.48 -18.02
N SER A 184 0.87 -23.79 -17.92
CA SER A 184 -0.25 -24.75 -17.94
C SER A 184 -1.16 -24.60 -16.72
N THR A 185 -0.57 -24.44 -15.52
CA THR A 185 -1.31 -24.17 -14.29
C THR A 185 -2.15 -22.91 -14.41
N VAL A 186 -1.58 -21.80 -14.86
CA VAL A 186 -2.29 -20.53 -15.05
C VAL A 186 -3.40 -20.68 -16.08
N LYS A 187 -3.13 -21.39 -17.19
CA LYS A 187 -4.17 -21.66 -18.20
C LYS A 187 -5.38 -22.42 -17.61
N LYS A 188 -5.14 -23.47 -16.84
CA LYS A 188 -6.21 -24.27 -16.20
C LYS A 188 -7.02 -23.46 -15.19
N ILE A 189 -6.39 -22.52 -14.48
CA ILE A 189 -7.05 -21.58 -13.58
C ILE A 189 -7.93 -20.63 -14.41
N HIS A 190 -7.40 -20.04 -15.47
CA HIS A 190 -8.15 -19.17 -16.38
C HIS A 190 -9.30 -19.90 -17.09
N ASP A 191 -9.14 -21.16 -17.51
CA ASP A 191 -10.21 -21.97 -18.12
C ASP A 191 -11.39 -22.18 -17.17
N LYS A 192 -11.19 -21.99 -15.85
CA LYS A 192 -12.26 -21.99 -14.83
C LYS A 192 -12.79 -20.57 -14.52
N ASN A 193 -12.45 -19.59 -15.35
CA ASN A 193 -12.82 -18.18 -15.15
C ASN A 193 -12.39 -17.64 -13.76
N VAL A 194 -11.13 -17.88 -13.41
CA VAL A 194 -10.49 -17.37 -12.19
C VAL A 194 -9.19 -16.68 -12.58
N HIS A 195 -8.95 -15.49 -12.06
CA HIS A 195 -7.70 -14.77 -12.26
C HIS A 195 -6.59 -15.33 -11.36
N PHE A 196 -5.34 -15.21 -11.84
CA PHE A 196 -4.16 -15.60 -11.10
C PHE A 196 -3.35 -14.37 -10.75
N MET A 197 -3.10 -14.14 -9.46
CA MET A 197 -2.31 -13.02 -8.95
C MET A 197 -1.06 -13.55 -8.27
N VAL A 198 0.05 -12.83 -8.43
CA VAL A 198 1.32 -13.16 -7.75
C VAL A 198 1.67 -12.02 -6.81
N SER A 199 1.93 -12.34 -5.55
CA SER A 199 2.49 -11.42 -4.57
C SER A 199 4.00 -11.31 -4.79
N ILE A 200 4.46 -10.15 -5.21
CA ILE A 200 5.87 -9.88 -5.54
C ILE A 200 6.51 -9.10 -4.40
N TRP A 201 7.68 -9.56 -3.95
CA TRP A 201 8.47 -8.84 -2.96
C TRP A 201 9.42 -7.85 -3.63
N PRO A 202 9.55 -6.62 -3.12
CA PRO A 202 10.38 -5.58 -3.73
C PRO A 202 11.88 -5.81 -3.53
N ASN A 203 12.26 -6.53 -2.48
CA ASN A 203 13.64 -6.89 -2.17
C ASN A 203 14.02 -8.27 -2.75
N MET A 204 15.31 -8.53 -2.85
CA MET A 204 15.85 -9.82 -3.28
C MET A 204 17.21 -10.07 -2.65
N SER A 205 17.59 -11.34 -2.50
CA SER A 205 18.93 -11.73 -2.06
C SER A 205 19.97 -11.38 -3.11
N MET A 206 21.22 -11.17 -2.66
CA MET A 206 22.34 -10.92 -3.57
C MET A 206 22.69 -12.12 -4.46
N ASP A 207 22.24 -13.31 -4.07
CA ASP A 207 22.45 -14.57 -4.82
C ASP A 207 21.38 -14.80 -5.90
N SER A 208 20.35 -13.95 -5.97
CA SER A 208 19.32 -14.08 -7.01
C SER A 208 19.86 -13.68 -8.38
N GLU A 209 19.38 -14.35 -9.44
CA GLU A 209 19.84 -14.11 -10.81
C GLU A 209 19.65 -12.66 -11.26
N ASN A 210 18.58 -12.02 -10.82
CA ASN A 210 18.24 -10.65 -11.20
C ASN A 210 18.98 -9.59 -10.38
N TYR A 211 19.62 -9.94 -9.26
CA TYR A 211 20.26 -8.95 -8.39
C TYR A 211 21.31 -8.11 -9.12
N ALA A 212 22.18 -8.76 -9.90
CA ALA A 212 23.26 -8.04 -10.60
C ALA A 212 22.74 -7.06 -11.67
N GLU A 213 21.60 -7.35 -12.28
CA GLU A 213 20.92 -6.45 -13.22
C GLU A 213 20.33 -5.24 -12.50
N PHE A 214 19.53 -5.47 -11.47
CA PHE A 214 18.90 -4.41 -10.68
C PHE A 214 19.93 -3.51 -9.98
N ALA A 215 21.02 -4.09 -9.46
CA ALA A 215 22.10 -3.33 -8.82
C ALA A 215 22.87 -2.40 -9.77
N LYS A 216 22.81 -2.61 -11.09
CA LYS A 216 23.42 -1.72 -12.09
C LYS A 216 22.53 -0.51 -12.41
N GLU A 217 21.24 -0.65 -12.22
CA GLU A 217 20.28 0.40 -12.55
C GLU A 217 20.00 1.36 -11.37
N GLY A 218 20.44 1.03 -10.14
CA GLY A 218 20.37 1.86 -8.93
C GLY A 218 19.41 1.32 -7.91
#